data_4a287ea1daa1e51256474bf12c66d1ac
#
_entry.id   4a287ea1daa1e51256474bf12c66d1ac
#
_cell.length_a   1.000
_cell.length_b   1.000
_cell.length_c   1.000
_cell.angle_alpha   90.00
_cell.angle_beta   90.00
_cell.angle_gamma   90.00
#
_symmetry.space_group_name_H-M   'P 1'
#
loop_
_entity.id
_entity.type
_entity.pdbx_description
1 polymer ?
#
loop_
_entity_poly.entity_id
_entity_poly.type
_entity_poly.pdbx_seq_one_letter_code
_entity_poly.pdbx_strand_id
1 'polypeptide(L)'
;MATSQTHHIPGPAGQLELRLTEPEGTSKGTAVLCHPHPLYGGSMHDRVLDICAQTLVPLGITIARFNFRGVGTSTGISGRASDEERQRQVYSPPEVGDLLAVIDHLAENTNPLPPVFIGYSFGAHVLWHALRKLMDSHIPPTKAIFVAPPTRAMTFHDYTPSADVDLHAIWCSDDHYVNPGWFADQPSVGTHPIQGGDHFFSNQEHALSAALGDILANKPD
;
A
#
# COMPACT_ATOMS: atom_id res chain seq x y z
N MET A 1 -24.09 7.13 -4.36
CA MET A 1 -23.43 6.24 -3.36
C MET A 1 -22.22 5.60 -4.01
N ALA A 2 -21.13 5.43 -3.26
CA ALA A 2 -19.95 4.72 -3.78
C ALA A 2 -20.34 3.28 -4.20
N THR A 3 -19.79 2.81 -5.30
CA THR A 3 -20.04 1.46 -5.81
C THR A 3 -18.80 0.60 -5.63
N SER A 4 -19.00 -0.70 -5.32
CA SER A 4 -17.88 -1.62 -5.17
C SER A 4 -18.08 -2.86 -6.01
N GLN A 5 -17.02 -3.27 -6.71
CA GLN A 5 -17.00 -4.48 -7.54
C GLN A 5 -15.76 -5.31 -7.20
N THR A 6 -15.90 -6.63 -7.21
CA THR A 6 -14.81 -7.57 -6.99
C THR A 6 -14.50 -8.30 -8.28
N HIS A 7 -13.21 -8.37 -8.61
CA HIS A 7 -12.68 -9.00 -9.81
C HIS A 7 -11.62 -10.04 -9.44
N HIS A 8 -11.37 -10.98 -10.35
CA HIS A 8 -10.18 -11.82 -10.30
C HIS A 8 -9.30 -11.47 -11.49
N ILE A 9 -8.06 -11.15 -11.22
CA ILE A 9 -7.07 -10.75 -12.20
C ILE A 9 -5.91 -11.74 -12.23
N PRO A 10 -5.21 -11.91 -13.35
CA PRO A 10 -3.99 -12.70 -13.39
C PRO A 10 -2.92 -12.12 -12.45
N GLY A 11 -2.22 -12.98 -11.72
CA GLY A 11 -1.08 -12.64 -10.89
C GLY A 11 0.05 -13.68 -11.03
N PRO A 12 1.23 -13.44 -10.46
CA PRO A 12 2.41 -14.30 -10.66
C PRO A 12 2.25 -15.72 -10.10
N ALA A 13 1.39 -15.90 -9.09
CA ALA A 13 1.11 -17.19 -8.46
C ALA A 13 -0.30 -17.72 -8.77
N GLY A 14 -0.95 -17.20 -9.82
CA GLY A 14 -2.30 -17.54 -10.23
C GLY A 14 -3.22 -16.30 -10.20
N GLN A 15 -4.45 -16.43 -9.72
CA GLN A 15 -5.39 -15.31 -9.69
C GLN A 15 -5.27 -14.51 -8.40
N LEU A 16 -5.46 -13.20 -8.50
CA LEU A 16 -5.57 -12.27 -7.38
C LEU A 16 -6.99 -11.71 -7.29
N GLU A 17 -7.52 -11.66 -6.08
CA GLU A 17 -8.79 -11.03 -5.76
C GLU A 17 -8.59 -9.52 -5.61
N LEU A 18 -9.22 -8.74 -6.47
CA LEU A 18 -9.17 -7.28 -6.53
C LEU A 18 -10.56 -6.70 -6.30
N ARG A 19 -10.68 -5.74 -5.39
CA ARG A 19 -11.90 -4.97 -5.16
C ARG A 19 -11.68 -3.51 -5.50
N LEU A 20 -12.47 -3.01 -6.43
CA LEU A 20 -12.53 -1.58 -6.77
C LEU A 20 -13.72 -0.94 -6.05
N THR A 21 -13.49 0.19 -5.41
CA THR A 21 -14.52 1.04 -4.82
C THR A 21 -14.43 2.40 -5.46
N GLU A 22 -15.44 2.75 -6.24
CA GLU A 22 -15.51 4.01 -6.96
C GLU A 22 -16.27 5.07 -6.13
N PRO A 23 -15.79 6.33 -6.12
CA PRO A 23 -16.51 7.42 -5.49
C PRO A 23 -17.80 7.74 -6.23
N GLU A 24 -18.66 8.56 -5.62
CA GLU A 24 -19.79 9.15 -6.30
C GLU A 24 -19.30 10.22 -7.30
N GLY A 25 -19.71 10.10 -8.56
CA GLY A 25 -19.27 10.98 -9.64
C GLY A 25 -17.95 10.56 -10.29
N THR A 26 -17.29 11.51 -10.93
CA THR A 26 -16.03 11.25 -11.65
C THR A 26 -14.87 11.08 -10.69
N SER A 27 -14.12 9.99 -10.81
CA SER A 27 -12.90 9.77 -10.05
C SER A 27 -11.83 10.81 -10.38
N LYS A 28 -11.17 11.33 -9.33
CA LYS A 28 -10.06 12.30 -9.42
C LYS A 28 -8.70 11.64 -9.32
N GLY A 29 -8.65 10.35 -9.03
CA GLY A 29 -7.42 9.58 -8.86
C GLY A 29 -7.71 8.17 -8.38
N THR A 30 -6.66 7.39 -8.25
CA THR A 30 -6.73 6.01 -7.75
C THR A 30 -5.76 5.82 -6.58
N ALA A 31 -6.20 5.13 -5.54
CA ALA A 31 -5.32 4.67 -4.47
C ALA A 31 -5.27 3.14 -4.45
N VAL A 32 -4.06 2.59 -4.40
CA VAL A 32 -3.83 1.12 -4.27
C VAL A 32 -3.42 0.83 -2.84
N LEU A 33 -4.17 -0.04 -2.16
CA LEU A 33 -3.97 -0.35 -0.74
C LEU A 33 -3.47 -1.77 -0.55
N CYS A 34 -2.30 -1.90 0.11
CA CYS A 34 -1.63 -3.16 0.42
C CYS A 34 -1.88 -3.53 1.90
N HIS A 35 -2.43 -4.73 2.12
CA HIS A 35 -2.87 -5.17 3.44
C HIS A 35 -1.73 -5.70 4.34
N PRO A 36 -1.97 -5.83 5.67
CA PRO A 36 -0.97 -6.33 6.61
C PRO A 36 -0.71 -7.82 6.41
N HIS A 37 0.13 -8.40 7.31
CA HIS A 37 0.72 -9.71 7.10
C HIS A 37 -0.33 -10.85 7.04
N PRO A 38 -0.35 -11.63 5.94
CA PRO A 38 -1.30 -12.72 5.73
C PRO A 38 -1.35 -13.75 6.86
N LEU A 39 -0.19 -14.16 7.40
CA LEU A 39 -0.11 -15.16 8.46
C LEU A 39 -0.70 -14.69 9.80
N TYR A 40 -0.95 -13.40 9.96
CA TYR A 40 -1.60 -12.83 11.14
C TYR A 40 -3.04 -12.40 10.85
N GLY A 41 -3.65 -12.94 9.79
CA GLY A 41 -5.03 -12.68 9.41
C GLY A 41 -5.22 -11.42 8.56
N GLY A 42 -4.13 -10.82 8.07
CA GLY A 42 -4.19 -9.67 7.17
C GLY A 42 -4.92 -10.00 5.87
N SER A 43 -5.79 -9.09 5.43
CA SER A 43 -6.53 -9.17 4.17
C SER A 43 -6.92 -7.77 3.70
N MET A 44 -7.44 -7.67 2.48
CA MET A 44 -7.97 -6.42 1.93
C MET A 44 -9.15 -5.82 2.73
N HIS A 45 -9.71 -6.59 3.66
CA HIS A 45 -10.79 -6.18 4.56
C HIS A 45 -10.29 -5.72 5.94
N ASP A 46 -8.97 -5.50 6.08
CA ASP A 46 -8.39 -5.02 7.32
C ASP A 46 -8.96 -3.64 7.72
N ARG A 47 -9.16 -3.44 9.03
CA ARG A 47 -9.76 -2.23 9.59
C ARG A 47 -8.96 -0.96 9.24
N VAL A 48 -7.63 -1.01 9.27
CA VAL A 48 -6.81 0.16 8.95
C VAL A 48 -6.96 0.53 7.48
N LEU A 49 -7.06 -0.45 6.57
CA LEU A 49 -7.38 -0.20 5.17
C LEU A 49 -8.80 0.33 4.97
N ASP A 50 -9.76 -0.08 5.81
CA ASP A 50 -11.11 0.49 5.78
C ASP A 50 -11.10 1.96 6.19
N ILE A 51 -10.32 2.37 7.21
CA ILE A 51 -10.14 3.78 7.59
C ILE A 51 -9.55 4.56 6.41
N CYS A 52 -8.50 4.05 5.77
CA CYS A 52 -7.92 4.68 4.59
C CYS A 52 -8.96 4.86 3.48
N ALA A 53 -9.71 3.82 3.14
CA ALA A 53 -10.73 3.88 2.10
C ALA A 53 -11.85 4.88 2.44
N GLN A 54 -12.35 4.88 3.68
CA GLN A 54 -13.37 5.81 4.15
C GLN A 54 -12.90 7.26 4.13
N THR A 55 -11.61 7.50 4.29
CA THR A 55 -11.00 8.82 4.19
C THR A 55 -10.91 9.28 2.73
N LEU A 56 -10.50 8.40 1.82
CA LEU A 56 -10.16 8.78 0.44
C LEU A 56 -11.38 8.80 -0.50
N VAL A 57 -12.34 7.90 -0.34
CA VAL A 57 -13.53 7.85 -1.22
C VAL A 57 -14.30 9.18 -1.25
N PRO A 58 -14.57 9.86 -0.11
CA PRO A 58 -15.21 11.18 -0.12
C PRO A 58 -14.40 12.29 -0.82
N LEU A 59 -13.07 12.12 -0.93
CA LEU A 59 -12.20 13.05 -1.67
C LEU A 59 -12.27 12.83 -3.20
N GLY A 60 -13.04 11.83 -3.64
CA GLY A 60 -13.19 11.49 -5.05
C GLY A 60 -12.14 10.51 -5.57
N ILE A 61 -11.51 9.73 -4.69
CA ILE A 61 -10.46 8.77 -5.05
C ILE A 61 -11.07 7.37 -5.20
N THR A 62 -10.80 6.72 -6.31
CA THR A 62 -11.10 5.28 -6.50
C THR A 62 -10.13 4.46 -5.67
N ILE A 63 -10.64 3.48 -4.93
CA ILE A 63 -9.83 2.61 -4.08
C ILE A 63 -9.71 1.23 -4.71
N ALA A 64 -8.47 0.81 -4.96
CA ALA A 64 -8.13 -0.56 -5.34
C ALA A 64 -7.56 -1.28 -4.12
N ARG A 65 -8.30 -2.25 -3.57
CA ARG A 65 -7.85 -3.16 -2.52
C ARG A 65 -7.76 -4.56 -3.08
N PHE A 66 -6.71 -5.29 -2.77
CA PHE A 66 -6.54 -6.64 -3.26
C PHE A 66 -6.01 -7.55 -2.17
N ASN A 67 -6.22 -8.83 -2.31
CA ASN A 67 -5.63 -9.84 -1.47
C ASN A 67 -4.33 -10.34 -2.09
N PHE A 68 -3.23 -10.30 -1.32
CA PHE A 68 -1.99 -10.97 -1.71
C PHE A 68 -2.21 -12.47 -1.92
N ARG A 69 -1.29 -13.11 -2.62
CA ARG A 69 -1.30 -14.56 -2.86
C ARG A 69 -1.61 -15.36 -1.60
N GLY A 70 -2.49 -16.34 -1.70
CA GLY A 70 -2.89 -17.21 -0.59
C GLY A 70 -3.86 -16.60 0.43
N VAL A 71 -4.41 -15.41 0.16
CA VAL A 71 -5.39 -14.73 1.01
C VAL A 71 -6.74 -14.65 0.31
N GLY A 72 -7.84 -14.86 1.04
CA GLY A 72 -9.19 -14.82 0.50
C GLY A 72 -9.34 -15.79 -0.66
N THR A 73 -9.74 -15.30 -1.83
CA THR A 73 -9.85 -16.09 -3.06
C THR A 73 -8.62 -15.95 -3.99
N SER A 74 -7.58 -15.23 -3.54
CA SER A 74 -6.30 -15.20 -4.26
C SER A 74 -5.56 -16.53 -4.17
N THR A 75 -5.08 -17.03 -5.30
CA THR A 75 -4.34 -18.30 -5.36
C THR A 75 -2.88 -18.14 -4.90
N GLY A 76 -2.18 -19.26 -4.78
CA GLY A 76 -0.79 -19.28 -4.33
C GLY A 76 -0.62 -19.46 -2.83
N ILE A 77 0.57 -19.19 -2.33
CA ILE A 77 0.94 -19.31 -0.90
C ILE A 77 1.74 -18.06 -0.52
N SER A 78 1.29 -17.34 0.51
CA SER A 78 2.01 -16.16 1.02
C SER A 78 3.45 -16.49 1.42
N GLY A 79 4.38 -15.58 1.12
CA GLY A 79 5.81 -15.76 1.35
C GLY A 79 6.50 -16.77 0.43
N ARG A 80 5.76 -17.41 -0.49
CA ARG A 80 6.33 -18.39 -1.41
C ARG A 80 6.41 -17.83 -2.83
N ALA A 81 7.64 -17.68 -3.31
CA ALA A 81 7.89 -17.32 -4.70
C ALA A 81 7.42 -18.44 -5.67
N SER A 82 6.85 -18.07 -6.81
CA SER A 82 6.58 -18.98 -7.92
C SER A 82 7.87 -19.51 -8.53
N ASP A 83 7.79 -20.55 -9.36
CA ASP A 83 8.97 -21.11 -10.02
C ASP A 83 9.64 -20.08 -10.96
N GLU A 84 8.86 -19.25 -11.63
CA GLU A 84 9.36 -18.17 -12.48
C GLU A 84 10.06 -17.07 -11.67
N GLU A 85 9.50 -16.67 -10.53
CA GLU A 85 10.12 -15.68 -9.64
C GLU A 85 11.45 -16.18 -9.08
N ARG A 86 11.53 -17.47 -8.70
CA ARG A 86 12.78 -18.11 -8.27
C ARG A 86 13.83 -18.14 -9.36
N GLN A 87 13.46 -18.43 -10.59
CA GLN A 87 14.38 -18.45 -11.75
C GLN A 87 14.94 -17.06 -12.04
N ARG A 88 14.16 -15.99 -11.79
CA ARG A 88 14.59 -14.59 -11.97
C ARG A 88 15.43 -14.07 -10.81
N GLN A 89 15.70 -14.87 -9.78
CA GLN A 89 16.47 -14.49 -8.58
C GLN A 89 15.94 -13.20 -7.91
N VAL A 90 14.63 -13.09 -7.75
CA VAL A 90 14.01 -11.94 -7.11
C VAL A 90 14.19 -12.03 -5.59
N TYR A 91 14.99 -11.12 -5.01
CA TYR A 91 15.28 -11.04 -3.58
C TYR A 91 14.30 -10.13 -2.79
N SER A 92 13.13 -9.84 -3.30
CA SER A 92 12.07 -9.09 -2.65
C SER A 92 10.94 -10.02 -2.20
N PRO A 93 10.07 -9.58 -1.26
CA PRO A 93 8.88 -10.36 -0.94
C PRO A 93 8.13 -10.75 -2.21
N PRO A 94 7.70 -12.02 -2.34
CA PRO A 94 6.97 -12.47 -3.55
C PRO A 94 5.72 -11.64 -3.84
N GLU A 95 5.11 -11.08 -2.80
CA GLU A 95 3.93 -10.20 -2.87
C GLU A 95 4.18 -8.89 -3.62
N VAL A 96 5.44 -8.51 -3.84
CA VAL A 96 5.79 -7.41 -4.76
C VAL A 96 5.29 -7.69 -6.17
N GLY A 97 5.41 -8.94 -6.62
CA GLY A 97 4.87 -9.35 -7.92
C GLY A 97 3.34 -9.23 -8.01
N ASP A 98 2.64 -9.48 -6.90
CA ASP A 98 1.18 -9.34 -6.83
C ASP A 98 0.77 -7.86 -6.96
N LEU A 99 1.47 -6.96 -6.25
CA LEU A 99 1.24 -5.52 -6.35
C LEU A 99 1.47 -5.02 -7.79
N LEU A 100 2.55 -5.44 -8.43
CA LEU A 100 2.85 -5.06 -9.82
C LEU A 100 1.76 -5.54 -10.80
N ALA A 101 1.26 -6.77 -10.64
CA ALA A 101 0.18 -7.30 -11.47
C ALA A 101 -1.13 -6.50 -11.31
N VAL A 102 -1.44 -6.03 -10.09
CA VAL A 102 -2.59 -5.13 -9.85
C VAL A 102 -2.42 -3.81 -10.60
N ILE A 103 -1.20 -3.24 -10.58
CA ILE A 103 -0.91 -1.97 -11.24
C ILE A 103 -1.00 -2.10 -12.75
N ASP A 104 -0.42 -3.16 -13.32
CA ASP A 104 -0.51 -3.42 -14.76
C ASP A 104 -1.97 -3.56 -15.20
N HIS A 105 -2.78 -4.30 -14.42
CA HIS A 105 -4.20 -4.43 -14.68
C HIS A 105 -4.96 -3.10 -14.63
N LEU A 106 -4.66 -2.25 -13.63
CA LEU A 106 -5.28 -0.93 -13.52
C LEU A 106 -4.87 -0.02 -14.69
N ALA A 107 -3.60 -0.08 -15.11
CA ALA A 107 -3.08 0.67 -16.25
C ALA A 107 -3.84 0.36 -17.55
N GLU A 108 -4.16 -0.90 -17.78
CA GLU A 108 -4.83 -1.37 -18.98
C GLU A 108 -6.34 -1.10 -18.97
N ASN A 109 -6.98 -1.08 -17.80
CA ASN A 109 -8.44 -1.13 -17.69
C ASN A 109 -9.07 0.12 -17.07
N THR A 110 -8.28 1.07 -16.58
CA THR A 110 -8.77 2.32 -16.01
C THR A 110 -8.14 3.51 -16.72
N ASN A 111 -8.77 4.69 -16.61
CA ASN A 111 -8.12 5.92 -17.07
C ASN A 111 -6.99 6.27 -16.08
N PRO A 112 -5.72 6.11 -16.45
CA PRO A 112 -4.61 6.14 -15.50
C PRO A 112 -4.36 7.57 -15.03
N LEU A 113 -4.92 7.91 -13.86
CA LEU A 113 -4.40 9.01 -13.08
C LEU A 113 -3.27 8.45 -12.22
N PRO A 114 -2.17 9.20 -11.99
CA PRO A 114 -1.06 8.73 -11.20
C PRO A 114 -1.56 8.23 -9.84
N PRO A 115 -1.30 6.96 -9.49
CA PRO A 115 -1.88 6.38 -8.30
C PRO A 115 -1.14 6.83 -7.03
N VAL A 116 -1.89 6.91 -5.93
CA VAL A 116 -1.35 6.95 -4.58
C VAL A 116 -1.25 5.52 -4.07
N PHE A 117 -0.09 5.14 -3.53
CA PHE A 117 0.09 3.84 -2.91
C PHE A 117 0.06 3.96 -1.39
N ILE A 118 -0.68 3.06 -0.74
CA ILE A 118 -0.76 3.00 0.72
C ILE A 118 -0.49 1.56 1.14
N GLY A 119 0.57 1.36 1.92
CA GLY A 119 0.89 0.06 2.50
C GLY A 119 0.75 0.10 4.02
N TYR A 120 0.00 -0.83 4.61
CA TYR A 120 -0.12 -0.98 6.04
C TYR A 120 0.71 -2.17 6.54
N SER A 121 1.54 -1.94 7.56
CA SER A 121 2.36 -2.98 8.19
C SER A 121 3.21 -3.76 7.16
N PHE A 122 2.98 -5.06 6.99
CA PHE A 122 3.60 -5.87 5.94
C PHE A 122 3.37 -5.29 4.54
N GLY A 123 2.18 -4.72 4.27
CA GLY A 123 1.91 -4.02 3.02
C GLY A 123 2.83 -2.82 2.80
N ALA A 124 3.26 -2.13 3.86
CA ALA A 124 4.27 -1.07 3.78
C ALA A 124 5.65 -1.64 3.40
N HIS A 125 6.02 -2.80 3.94
CA HIS A 125 7.24 -3.50 3.58
C HIS A 125 7.23 -3.95 2.11
N VAL A 126 6.12 -4.53 1.64
CA VAL A 126 5.94 -4.89 0.22
C VAL A 126 6.04 -3.66 -0.69
N LEU A 127 5.36 -2.57 -0.33
CA LEU A 127 5.37 -1.32 -1.09
C LEU A 127 6.79 -0.73 -1.18
N TRP A 128 7.54 -0.70 -0.07
CA TRP A 128 8.93 -0.23 -0.06
C TRP A 128 9.80 -0.98 -1.07
N HIS A 129 9.70 -2.32 -1.07
CA HIS A 129 10.46 -3.16 -1.99
C HIS A 129 9.98 -3.07 -3.45
N ALA A 130 8.73 -2.63 -3.66
CA ALA A 130 8.17 -2.41 -4.99
C ALA A 130 8.60 -1.08 -5.62
N LEU A 131 8.93 -0.04 -4.82
CA LEU A 131 9.12 1.34 -5.29
C LEU A 131 10.03 1.44 -6.52
N ARG A 132 11.18 0.77 -6.52
CA ARG A 132 12.11 0.81 -7.64
C ARG A 132 11.47 0.34 -8.96
N LYS A 133 10.71 -0.77 -8.89
CA LYS A 133 10.04 -1.33 -10.06
C LYS A 133 8.84 -0.48 -10.48
N LEU A 134 8.18 0.15 -9.50
CA LEU A 134 7.06 1.05 -9.76
C LEU A 134 7.50 2.31 -10.50
N MET A 135 8.69 2.81 -10.24
CA MET A 135 9.26 3.95 -10.97
C MET A 135 9.49 3.63 -12.45
N ASP A 136 9.82 2.37 -12.76
CA ASP A 136 10.02 1.91 -14.13
C ASP A 136 8.70 1.46 -14.80
N SER A 137 7.56 1.55 -14.09
CA SER A 137 6.25 1.14 -14.60
C SER A 137 5.62 2.20 -15.53
N HIS A 138 4.61 1.79 -16.28
CA HIS A 138 3.84 2.72 -17.14
C HIS A 138 3.06 3.78 -16.35
N ILE A 139 2.83 3.55 -15.06
CA ILE A 139 2.13 4.48 -14.17
C ILE A 139 2.96 4.61 -12.88
N PRO A 140 4.03 5.43 -12.89
CA PRO A 140 4.82 5.66 -11.70
C PRO A 140 3.97 6.33 -10.61
N PRO A 141 4.19 5.96 -9.32
CA PRO A 141 3.50 6.60 -8.20
C PRO A 141 3.89 8.08 -8.12
N THR A 142 2.93 8.93 -7.78
CA THR A 142 3.22 10.30 -7.36
C THR A 142 3.43 10.37 -5.85
N LYS A 143 2.81 9.44 -5.11
CA LYS A 143 2.83 9.45 -3.65
C LYS A 143 2.79 8.02 -3.11
N ALA A 144 3.64 7.71 -2.13
CA ALA A 144 3.62 6.46 -1.39
C ALA A 144 3.57 6.72 0.12
N ILE A 145 2.58 6.10 0.79
CA ILE A 145 2.31 6.29 2.21
C ILE A 145 2.49 4.95 2.94
N PHE A 146 3.39 4.93 3.90
CA PHE A 146 3.70 3.77 4.74
C PHE A 146 2.99 3.93 6.08
N VAL A 147 1.93 3.16 6.30
CA VAL A 147 1.17 3.15 7.55
C VAL A 147 1.72 2.08 8.46
N ALA A 148 2.17 2.46 9.66
CA ALA A 148 2.82 1.59 10.64
C ALA A 148 3.88 0.64 10.02
N PRO A 149 4.89 1.14 9.30
CA PRO A 149 5.90 0.29 8.66
C PRO A 149 6.73 -0.44 9.74
N PRO A 150 6.79 -1.79 9.73
CA PRO A 150 7.37 -2.58 10.80
C PRO A 150 8.90 -2.62 10.74
N THR A 151 9.54 -1.46 10.81
CA THR A 151 11.00 -1.25 10.64
C THR A 151 11.88 -1.88 11.73
N ARG A 152 11.28 -2.36 12.86
CA ARG A 152 11.98 -3.20 13.86
C ARG A 152 11.93 -4.68 13.53
N ALA A 153 10.90 -5.14 12.84
CA ALA A 153 10.62 -6.56 12.62
C ALA A 153 11.01 -7.04 11.23
N MET A 154 11.08 -6.13 10.25
CA MET A 154 11.36 -6.43 8.86
C MET A 154 12.48 -5.54 8.32
N THR A 155 13.24 -6.07 7.38
CA THR A 155 14.34 -5.32 6.75
C THR A 155 13.79 -4.48 5.60
N PHE A 156 13.96 -3.17 5.74
CA PHE A 156 13.76 -2.21 4.67
C PHE A 156 15.13 -1.93 4.07
N HIS A 157 15.45 -2.52 2.92
CA HIS A 157 16.76 -2.34 2.28
C HIS A 157 16.97 -0.88 1.90
N ASP A 158 18.24 -0.47 1.90
CA ASP A 158 18.65 0.84 1.45
C ASP A 158 18.22 1.04 -0.01
N TYR A 159 17.31 1.95 -0.18
CA TYR A 159 16.83 2.42 -1.47
C TYR A 159 16.79 3.94 -1.40
N THR A 160 17.44 4.59 -2.33
CA THR A 160 17.30 6.04 -2.49
C THR A 160 16.17 6.27 -3.48
N PRO A 161 14.97 6.63 -3.02
CA PRO A 161 13.86 6.92 -3.90
C PRO A 161 14.20 8.05 -4.87
N SER A 162 13.65 8.00 -6.08
CA SER A 162 13.65 9.16 -6.98
C SER A 162 12.98 10.35 -6.28
N ALA A 163 13.50 11.55 -6.52
CA ALA A 163 12.89 12.79 -6.02
C ALA A 163 11.46 13.04 -6.57
N ASP A 164 11.05 12.24 -7.55
CA ASP A 164 9.75 12.38 -8.20
C ASP A 164 8.59 11.73 -7.42
N VAL A 165 8.89 10.98 -6.34
CA VAL A 165 7.87 10.34 -5.50
C VAL A 165 7.84 11.00 -4.13
N ASP A 166 6.68 11.50 -3.75
CA ASP A 166 6.43 12.06 -2.43
C ASP A 166 6.16 10.90 -1.43
N LEU A 167 7.10 10.69 -0.51
CA LEU A 167 7.09 9.58 0.44
C LEU A 167 6.69 10.04 1.83
N HIS A 168 5.76 9.32 2.46
CA HIS A 168 5.27 9.62 3.81
C HIS A 168 5.18 8.36 4.66
N ALA A 169 5.43 8.50 5.96
CA ALA A 169 5.19 7.45 6.95
C ALA A 169 4.32 7.96 8.09
N ILE A 170 3.28 7.20 8.42
CA ILE A 170 2.35 7.46 9.53
C ILE A 170 2.44 6.31 10.51
N TRP A 171 2.62 6.59 11.82
CA TRP A 171 2.60 5.56 12.86
C TRP A 171 2.18 6.12 14.21
N CYS A 172 1.73 5.26 15.11
CA CYS A 172 1.47 5.60 16.51
C CYS A 172 2.77 5.57 17.33
N SER A 173 2.97 6.52 18.24
CA SER A 173 4.23 6.64 19.02
C SER A 173 4.50 5.41 19.89
N ASP A 174 3.46 4.68 20.31
CA ASP A 174 3.57 3.49 21.15
C ASP A 174 3.59 2.18 20.34
N ASP A 175 3.68 2.28 19.01
CA ASP A 175 3.83 1.11 18.13
C ASP A 175 5.20 0.46 18.29
N HIS A 176 5.22 -0.73 18.89
CA HIS A 176 6.45 -1.47 19.16
C HIS A 176 7.14 -2.05 17.92
N TYR A 177 6.46 -2.12 16.78
CA TYR A 177 7.03 -2.62 15.52
C TYR A 177 7.73 -1.53 14.71
N VAL A 178 7.46 -0.26 14.98
CA VAL A 178 8.08 0.86 14.29
C VAL A 178 9.34 1.34 15.02
N ASN A 179 10.42 1.54 14.29
CA ASN A 179 11.63 2.20 14.78
C ASN A 179 11.67 3.65 14.28
N PRO A 180 11.32 4.64 15.08
CA PRO A 180 11.39 6.04 14.65
C PRO A 180 12.80 6.48 14.21
N GLY A 181 13.84 5.89 14.78
CA GLY A 181 15.23 6.19 14.42
C GLY A 181 15.60 5.79 12.99
N TRP A 182 14.91 4.80 12.42
CA TRP A 182 15.11 4.42 11.03
C TRP A 182 14.82 5.56 10.05
N PHE A 183 13.83 6.40 10.36
CA PHE A 183 13.47 7.54 9.49
C PHE A 183 14.51 8.67 9.51
N ALA A 184 15.36 8.75 10.53
CA ALA A 184 16.44 9.73 10.56
C ALA A 184 17.46 9.47 9.43
N ASP A 185 17.60 8.20 9.02
CA ASP A 185 18.47 7.78 7.92
C ASP A 185 17.75 7.84 6.56
N GLN A 186 16.47 8.24 6.54
CA GLN A 186 15.62 8.36 5.34
C GLN A 186 15.06 9.78 5.20
N PRO A 187 15.88 10.81 4.92
CA PRO A 187 15.44 12.20 4.94
C PRO A 187 14.42 12.56 3.84
N SER A 188 14.27 11.71 2.82
CA SER A 188 13.25 11.86 1.77
C SER A 188 11.85 11.41 2.20
N VAL A 189 11.70 10.80 3.40
CA VAL A 189 10.40 10.33 3.90
C VAL A 189 9.83 11.34 4.88
N GLY A 190 8.74 12.00 4.52
CA GLY A 190 7.95 12.85 5.43
C GLY A 190 7.36 12.00 6.57
N THR A 191 7.49 12.47 7.81
CA THR A 191 7.09 11.68 8.99
C THR A 191 5.90 12.30 9.71
N HIS A 192 4.91 11.46 10.06
CA HIS A 192 3.65 11.87 10.70
C HIS A 192 3.36 11.00 11.92
N PRO A 193 4.11 11.16 13.04
CA PRO A 193 3.87 10.40 14.26
C PRO A 193 2.56 10.86 14.93
N ILE A 194 1.69 9.89 15.27
CA ILE A 194 0.48 10.09 16.05
C ILE A 194 0.80 9.75 17.51
N GLN A 195 0.46 10.66 18.44
CA GLN A 195 0.74 10.47 19.86
C GLN A 195 -0.13 9.37 20.47
N GLY A 196 0.50 8.46 21.22
CA GLY A 196 -0.15 7.30 21.79
C GLY A 196 -0.54 6.26 20.73
N GLY A 197 -1.45 5.36 21.11
CA GLY A 197 -1.98 4.33 20.22
C GLY A 197 -1.01 3.17 19.95
N ASP A 198 -1.51 2.18 19.27
CA ASP A 198 -0.80 0.93 18.96
C ASP A 198 -0.64 0.72 17.46
N HIS A 199 -0.06 -0.42 17.08
CA HIS A 199 0.13 -0.83 15.70
C HIS A 199 -1.17 -0.86 14.87
N PHE A 200 -2.31 -1.06 15.54
CA PHE A 200 -3.63 -1.21 14.94
C PHE A 200 -4.44 0.10 14.90
N PHE A 201 -3.84 1.21 15.32
CA PHE A 201 -4.50 2.51 15.45
C PHE A 201 -5.76 2.46 16.32
N SER A 202 -5.72 1.68 17.40
CA SER A 202 -6.84 1.57 18.35
C SER A 202 -7.13 2.94 18.97
N ASN A 203 -8.37 3.44 18.81
CA ASN A 203 -8.80 4.77 19.21
C ASN A 203 -8.05 5.95 18.54
N GLN A 204 -7.37 5.69 17.41
CA GLN A 204 -6.62 6.69 16.65
C GLN A 204 -7.15 6.85 15.20
N GLU A 205 -8.37 6.37 14.92
CA GLU A 205 -8.97 6.39 13.58
C GLU A 205 -9.04 7.81 13.00
N HIS A 206 -9.47 8.77 13.84
CA HIS A 206 -9.55 10.17 13.41
C HIS A 206 -8.19 10.79 13.14
N ALA A 207 -7.18 10.45 13.95
CA ALA A 207 -5.83 10.96 13.76
C ALA A 207 -5.20 10.39 12.48
N LEU A 208 -5.41 9.09 12.19
CA LEU A 208 -4.98 8.48 10.94
C LEU A 208 -5.67 9.13 9.73
N SER A 209 -7.00 9.32 9.81
CA SER A 209 -7.76 9.98 8.73
C SER A 209 -7.29 11.42 8.50
N ALA A 210 -7.03 12.19 9.55
CA ALA A 210 -6.53 13.55 9.46
C ALA A 210 -5.14 13.59 8.79
N ALA A 211 -4.19 12.75 9.25
CA ALA A 211 -2.85 12.68 8.67
C ALA A 211 -2.90 12.31 7.18
N LEU A 212 -3.74 11.35 6.78
CA LEU A 212 -3.95 11.00 5.37
C LEU A 212 -4.51 12.16 4.57
N GLY A 213 -5.51 12.87 5.11
CA GLY A 213 -6.11 14.04 4.48
C GLY A 213 -5.09 15.15 4.25
N ASP A 214 -4.28 15.47 5.25
CA ASP A 214 -3.23 16.49 5.18
C ASP A 214 -2.16 16.15 4.13
N ILE A 215 -1.70 14.89 4.10
CA ILE A 215 -0.74 14.41 3.10
C ILE A 215 -1.29 14.54 1.68
N LEU A 216 -2.57 14.24 1.47
CA LEU A 216 -3.19 14.29 0.15
C LEU A 216 -3.57 15.70 -0.30
N ALA A 217 -3.82 16.61 0.64
CA ALA A 217 -4.10 18.01 0.34
C ALA A 217 -2.84 18.78 -0.08
N ASN A 218 -1.66 18.38 0.42
CA ASN A 218 -0.39 18.99 0.07
C ASN A 218 0.04 18.51 -1.32
N LYS A 219 0.02 19.43 -2.29
CA LYS A 219 0.66 19.18 -3.59
C LYS A 219 2.17 19.26 -3.38
N PRO A 220 2.97 18.39 -4.02
CA PRO A 220 4.39 18.66 -4.12
C PRO A 220 4.59 20.01 -4.81
N ASP A 221 5.46 20.85 -4.24
CA ASP A 221 5.87 22.13 -4.80
C ASP A 221 6.59 21.98 -6.16
#